data_da4d1957757079263f299af04f163c40
#
_entry.id   da4d1957757079263f299af04f163c40
#
_cell.length_a   1.000
_cell.length_b   1.000
_cell.length_c   1.000
_cell.angle_alpha   90.00
_cell.angle_beta   90.00
_cell.angle_gamma   90.00
#
_symmetry.space_group_name_H-M   'P 1'
#
loop_
_entity.id
_entity.type
_entity.pdbx_description
1 polymer ?
#
loop_
_entity_poly.entity_id
_entity_poly.type
_entity_poly.pdbx_seq_one_letter_code
_entity_poly.pdbx_strand_id
1 'polypeptide(L)'
;CWGSAANYLGILAGAIITDVLVGTSDPAFAVKLVIAAVLTFTAAYVTATQRSTSIDATIDGIEPDTSSVEVRYIDRLDACCEQVAEQAGLTQREREMLALLARGNNAQHIQEELSISHNTVKYHARNVYRKLDVHSQQELIDLLAEKA
;
A
#
# COMPACT_ATOMS: atom_id res chain seq x y z
N CYS A 1 24.89 14.52 -7.83
CA CYS A 1 24.38 15.13 -9.07
C CYS A 1 23.29 16.22 -8.86
N TRP A 2 23.34 16.96 -7.74
CA TRP A 2 22.37 18.04 -7.45
C TRP A 2 22.72 19.41 -8.05
N GLY A 3 23.94 19.57 -8.56
CA GLY A 3 24.40 20.83 -9.14
C GLY A 3 23.80 21.19 -10.50
N SER A 4 23.33 20.22 -11.27
CA SER A 4 22.83 20.42 -12.63
C SER A 4 21.39 20.97 -12.68
N ALA A 5 20.50 20.50 -11.82
CA ALA A 5 19.10 20.92 -11.79
C ALA A 5 18.91 22.35 -11.27
N ALA A 6 19.71 22.76 -10.29
CA ALA A 6 19.69 24.13 -9.75
C ALA A 6 20.18 25.17 -10.77
N ASN A 7 21.15 24.82 -11.63
CA ASN A 7 21.64 25.67 -12.67
C ASN A 7 20.62 25.91 -13.81
N TYR A 8 19.84 24.85 -14.15
CA TYR A 8 18.78 24.99 -15.17
C TYR A 8 17.60 25.84 -14.68
N LEU A 9 17.23 25.74 -13.40
CA LEU A 9 16.18 26.58 -12.81
C LEU A 9 16.61 28.08 -12.78
N GLY A 10 17.87 28.36 -12.48
CA GLY A 10 18.40 29.72 -12.47
C GLY A 10 18.41 30.39 -13.85
N ILE A 11 18.77 29.64 -14.91
CA ILE A 11 18.80 30.10 -16.28
C ILE A 11 17.39 30.35 -16.81
N LEU A 12 16.43 29.46 -16.52
CA LEU A 12 15.03 29.64 -16.92
C LEU A 12 14.34 30.79 -16.18
N ALA A 13 14.60 30.99 -14.90
CA ALA A 13 14.09 32.12 -14.14
C ALA A 13 14.67 33.45 -14.65
N GLY A 14 15.95 33.49 -14.98
CA GLY A 14 16.59 34.66 -15.56
C GLY A 14 16.02 35.05 -16.92
N ALA A 15 15.76 34.09 -17.81
CA ALA A 15 15.17 34.32 -19.13
C ALA A 15 13.72 34.84 -19.04
N ILE A 16 12.92 34.34 -18.09
CA ILE A 16 11.54 34.79 -17.88
C ILE A 16 11.52 36.24 -17.33
N ILE A 17 12.43 36.56 -16.41
CA ILE A 17 12.51 37.91 -15.81
C ILE A 17 12.91 38.97 -16.84
N THR A 18 13.84 38.67 -17.75
CA THR A 18 14.26 39.61 -18.81
C THR A 18 13.16 39.81 -19.83
N ASP A 19 12.38 38.79 -20.20
CA ASP A 19 11.26 38.93 -21.15
C ASP A 19 10.06 39.71 -20.55
N VAL A 20 9.81 39.58 -19.25
CA VAL A 20 8.74 40.31 -18.54
C VAL A 20 9.09 41.81 -18.41
N LEU A 21 10.37 42.14 -18.27
CA LEU A 21 10.81 43.54 -18.09
C LEU A 21 10.80 44.37 -19.39
N VAL A 22 10.82 43.71 -20.55
CA VAL A 22 10.91 44.39 -21.88
C VAL A 22 9.52 44.72 -22.48
N GLY A 23 8.41 44.39 -21.80
CA GLY A 23 7.09 44.98 -22.07
C GLY A 23 6.61 44.93 -23.54
N THR A 24 6.66 43.75 -24.18
CA THR A 24 6.08 43.57 -25.50
C THR A 24 4.62 43.12 -25.40
N SER A 25 3.71 43.95 -25.95
CA SER A 25 2.27 43.68 -26.06
C SER A 25 1.92 42.67 -27.16
N ASP A 26 2.74 41.62 -27.35
CA ASP A 26 2.53 40.60 -28.35
C ASP A 26 1.65 39.46 -27.81
N PRO A 27 0.56 39.11 -28.53
CA PRO A 27 -0.32 37.99 -28.11
C PRO A 27 0.42 36.65 -28.06
N ALA A 28 1.54 36.52 -28.76
CA ALA A 28 2.44 35.38 -28.71
C ALA A 28 3.11 35.20 -27.32
N PHE A 29 3.24 36.27 -26.55
CA PHE A 29 3.82 36.24 -25.20
C PHE A 29 2.90 35.53 -24.20
N ALA A 30 1.60 35.79 -24.28
CA ALA A 30 0.61 35.12 -23.44
C ALA A 30 0.61 33.60 -23.66
N VAL A 31 0.75 33.16 -24.91
CA VAL A 31 0.83 31.71 -25.23
C VAL A 31 2.09 31.07 -24.66
N LYS A 32 3.24 31.75 -24.73
CA LYS A 32 4.50 31.27 -24.14
C LYS A 32 4.43 31.15 -22.64
N LEU A 33 3.78 32.09 -21.94
CA LEU A 33 3.58 32.01 -20.48
C LEU A 33 2.68 30.81 -20.07
N VAL A 34 1.61 30.58 -20.83
CA VAL A 34 0.73 29.44 -20.57
C VAL A 34 1.48 28.12 -20.76
N ILE A 35 2.26 27.99 -21.84
CA ILE A 35 3.06 26.77 -22.09
C ILE A 35 4.11 26.57 -20.98
N ALA A 36 4.81 27.65 -20.57
CA ALA A 36 5.78 27.56 -19.49
C ALA A 36 5.13 27.16 -18.15
N ALA A 37 3.95 27.71 -17.82
CA ALA A 37 3.19 27.35 -16.63
C ALA A 37 2.74 25.90 -16.66
N VAL A 38 2.26 25.38 -17.78
CA VAL A 38 1.86 23.97 -17.95
C VAL A 38 3.07 23.05 -17.81
N LEU A 39 4.20 23.38 -18.40
CA LEU A 39 5.42 22.58 -18.30
C LEU A 39 5.98 22.55 -16.87
N THR A 40 5.96 23.69 -16.16
CA THR A 40 6.39 23.71 -14.74
C THR A 40 5.44 22.96 -13.84
N PHE A 41 4.13 23.05 -14.09
CA PHE A 41 3.13 22.30 -13.31
C PHE A 41 3.21 20.79 -13.55
N THR A 42 3.40 20.38 -14.81
CA THR A 42 3.59 18.95 -15.14
C THR A 42 4.89 18.40 -14.57
N ALA A 43 5.99 19.14 -14.60
CA ALA A 43 7.25 18.76 -13.98
C ALA A 43 7.12 18.64 -12.44
N ALA A 44 6.43 19.59 -11.80
CA ALA A 44 6.15 19.53 -10.37
C ALA A 44 5.24 18.35 -9.99
N TYR A 45 4.23 18.07 -10.81
CA TYR A 45 3.33 16.94 -10.62
C TYR A 45 4.07 15.59 -10.76
N VAL A 46 4.91 15.44 -11.78
CA VAL A 46 5.73 14.24 -11.98
C VAL A 46 6.73 14.04 -10.83
N THR A 47 7.38 15.12 -10.36
CA THR A 47 8.29 15.02 -9.21
C THR A 47 7.57 14.73 -7.89
N ALA A 48 6.35 15.24 -7.73
CA ALA A 48 5.52 14.93 -6.55
C ALA A 48 5.03 13.47 -6.55
N THR A 49 4.64 12.94 -7.73
CA THR A 49 4.24 11.52 -7.85
C THR A 49 5.42 10.57 -7.75
N GLN A 50 6.61 10.95 -8.22
CA GLN A 50 7.82 10.14 -8.03
C GLN A 50 8.33 10.16 -6.58
N ARG A 51 7.99 11.19 -5.79
CA ARG A 51 8.35 11.22 -4.37
C ARG A 51 7.61 10.21 -3.51
N SER A 52 6.44 9.76 -3.94
CA SER A 52 5.70 8.68 -3.26
C SER A 52 6.25 7.27 -3.55
N THR A 53 7.13 7.13 -4.56
CA THR A 53 7.80 5.85 -4.88
C THR A 53 9.27 5.81 -4.47
N SER A 54 9.83 6.89 -3.90
CA SER A 54 11.27 6.99 -3.57
C SER A 54 11.54 7.15 -2.08
N ILE A 55 10.70 6.65 -1.19
CA ILE A 55 11.07 6.48 0.24
C ILE A 55 12.00 5.27 0.43
N ASP A 56 12.32 4.57 -0.67
CA ASP A 56 13.03 3.29 -0.64
C ASP A 56 14.50 3.33 -1.10
N ALA A 57 15.13 4.48 -1.14
CA ALA A 57 16.49 4.54 -1.66
C ALA A 57 17.46 5.37 -0.81
N THR A 58 17.50 5.17 0.51
CA THR A 58 18.69 5.59 1.29
C THR A 58 18.74 4.86 2.64
N ILE A 59 18.87 3.54 2.63
CA ILE A 59 19.60 2.84 3.70
C ILE A 59 20.65 1.98 3.00
N ASP A 60 21.87 2.48 3.03
CA ASP A 60 23.08 1.86 2.52
C ASP A 60 23.30 0.50 3.22
N GLY A 61 23.29 -0.59 2.47
CA GLY A 61 24.06 -1.79 2.80
C GLY A 61 23.41 -2.90 3.61
N ILE A 62 22.12 -2.87 3.93
CA ILE A 62 21.40 -4.07 4.41
C ILE A 62 20.06 -4.08 3.68
N GLU A 63 19.98 -4.79 2.55
CA GLU A 63 18.68 -5.27 2.09
C GLU A 63 18.18 -6.26 3.14
N PRO A 64 17.19 -5.91 3.98
CA PRO A 64 16.45 -6.95 4.65
C PRO A 64 15.75 -7.68 3.52
N ASP A 65 16.10 -8.93 3.32
CA ASP A 65 15.40 -9.84 2.44
C ASP A 65 13.90 -9.81 2.85
N THR A 66 13.17 -8.85 2.25
CA THR A 66 11.76 -8.59 2.55
C THR A 66 10.95 -9.85 2.30
N SER A 67 11.41 -10.69 1.38
CA SER A 67 10.83 -12.01 1.10
C SER A 67 11.00 -12.95 2.30
N SER A 68 12.13 -12.93 2.98
CA SER A 68 12.39 -13.78 4.14
C SER A 68 11.62 -13.33 5.40
N VAL A 69 11.38 -12.04 5.55
CA VAL A 69 10.58 -11.49 6.66
C VAL A 69 9.11 -11.80 6.45
N GLU A 70 8.60 -11.62 5.24
CA GLU A 70 7.22 -11.88 4.89
C GLU A 70 6.89 -13.39 5.00
N VAL A 71 7.76 -14.25 4.51
CA VAL A 71 7.63 -15.71 4.66
C VAL A 71 7.63 -16.10 6.14
N ARG A 72 8.52 -15.58 6.95
CA ARG A 72 8.55 -15.86 8.41
C ARG A 72 7.29 -15.37 9.13
N TYR A 73 6.72 -14.25 8.71
CA TYR A 73 5.49 -13.74 9.29
C TYR A 73 4.30 -14.66 8.96
N ILE A 74 4.20 -15.09 7.71
CA ILE A 74 3.15 -16.03 7.27
C ILE A 74 3.28 -17.36 8.00
N ASP A 75 4.50 -17.93 8.11
CA ASP A 75 4.76 -19.19 8.82
C ASP A 75 4.37 -19.11 10.31
N ARG A 76 4.66 -17.97 10.97
CA ARG A 76 4.25 -17.77 12.38
C ARG A 76 2.75 -17.64 12.52
N LEU A 77 2.10 -16.92 11.62
CA LEU A 77 0.65 -16.75 11.63
C LEU A 77 -0.05 -18.09 11.43
N ASP A 78 0.43 -18.91 10.49
CA ASP A 78 -0.13 -20.23 10.21
C ASP A 78 0.07 -21.17 11.42
N ALA A 79 1.24 -21.17 12.05
CA ALA A 79 1.50 -21.94 13.26
C ALA A 79 0.61 -21.49 14.44
N CYS A 80 0.41 -20.18 14.60
CA CYS A 80 -0.50 -19.63 15.60
C CYS A 80 -1.95 -20.03 15.34
N CYS A 81 -2.40 -19.97 14.09
CA CYS A 81 -3.75 -20.40 13.68
C CYS A 81 -3.99 -21.87 14.01
N GLU A 82 -3.04 -22.77 13.73
CA GLU A 82 -3.16 -24.20 14.06
C GLU A 82 -3.26 -24.42 15.56
N GLN A 83 -2.44 -23.74 16.35
CA GLN A 83 -2.44 -23.85 17.80
C GLN A 83 -3.78 -23.39 18.41
N VAL A 84 -4.30 -22.26 17.93
CA VAL A 84 -5.59 -21.71 18.34
C VAL A 84 -6.74 -22.62 17.90
N ALA A 85 -6.66 -23.16 16.69
CA ALA A 85 -7.65 -24.07 16.14
C ALA A 85 -7.76 -25.39 16.94
N GLU A 86 -6.64 -25.92 17.40
CA GLU A 86 -6.62 -27.10 18.30
C GLU A 86 -7.26 -26.79 19.64
N GLN A 87 -6.87 -25.68 20.27
CA GLN A 87 -7.40 -25.27 21.57
C GLN A 87 -8.92 -25.05 21.54
N ALA A 88 -9.43 -24.46 20.46
CA ALA A 88 -10.85 -24.17 20.28
C ALA A 88 -11.66 -25.34 19.68
N GLY A 89 -11.03 -26.45 19.35
CA GLY A 89 -11.69 -27.60 18.74
C GLY A 89 -12.33 -27.29 17.39
N LEU A 90 -11.61 -26.56 16.52
CA LEU A 90 -12.08 -26.24 15.19
C LEU A 90 -12.04 -27.46 14.28
N THR A 91 -13.09 -27.62 13.47
CA THR A 91 -13.12 -28.63 12.41
C THR A 91 -12.17 -28.22 11.27
N GLN A 92 -11.82 -29.17 10.38
CA GLN A 92 -10.94 -28.90 9.24
C GLN A 92 -11.39 -27.68 8.41
N ARG A 93 -12.69 -27.58 8.10
CA ARG A 93 -13.24 -26.43 7.35
C ARG A 93 -13.19 -25.13 8.13
N GLU A 94 -13.34 -25.16 9.42
CA GLU A 94 -13.20 -23.99 10.28
C GLU A 94 -11.73 -23.56 10.42
N ARG A 95 -10.76 -24.47 10.36
CA ARG A 95 -9.32 -24.15 10.31
C ARG A 95 -8.95 -23.44 9.01
N GLU A 96 -9.39 -23.97 7.86
CA GLU A 96 -9.21 -23.32 6.55
C GLU A 96 -9.81 -21.90 6.55
N MET A 97 -11.01 -21.75 7.12
CA MET A 97 -11.67 -20.45 7.29
C MET A 97 -10.88 -19.52 8.21
N LEU A 98 -10.38 -20.02 9.35
CA LEU A 98 -9.58 -19.24 10.29
C LEU A 98 -8.31 -18.68 9.63
N ALA A 99 -7.57 -19.51 8.89
CA ALA A 99 -6.35 -19.08 8.20
C ALA A 99 -6.62 -17.94 7.17
N LEU A 100 -7.72 -18.04 6.43
CA LEU A 100 -8.08 -16.99 5.47
C LEU A 100 -8.57 -15.70 6.15
N LEU A 101 -9.34 -15.81 7.22
CA LEU A 101 -9.78 -14.66 8.02
C LEU A 101 -8.60 -13.96 8.70
N ALA A 102 -7.65 -14.72 9.21
CA ALA A 102 -6.43 -14.22 9.86
C ALA A 102 -5.55 -13.39 8.91
N ARG A 103 -5.53 -13.76 7.62
CA ARG A 103 -4.83 -13.02 6.55
C ARG A 103 -5.60 -11.77 6.08
N GLY A 104 -6.73 -11.44 6.70
CA GLY A 104 -7.53 -10.27 6.36
C GLY A 104 -8.40 -10.44 5.10
N ASN A 105 -8.55 -11.64 4.57
CA ASN A 105 -9.34 -11.89 3.36
C ASN A 105 -10.82 -11.59 3.59
N ASN A 106 -11.45 -10.95 2.62
CA ASN A 106 -12.87 -10.68 2.64
C ASN A 106 -13.70 -11.93 2.24
N ALA A 107 -15.01 -11.89 2.52
CA ALA A 107 -15.89 -13.02 2.26
C ALA A 107 -15.96 -13.44 0.78
N GLN A 108 -15.76 -12.50 -0.16
CA GLN A 108 -15.75 -12.81 -1.59
C GLN A 108 -14.51 -13.61 -1.96
N HIS A 109 -13.33 -13.19 -1.52
CA HIS A 109 -12.09 -13.91 -1.76
C HIS A 109 -12.13 -15.32 -1.15
N ILE A 110 -12.63 -15.44 0.09
CA ILE A 110 -12.80 -16.74 0.75
C ILE A 110 -13.77 -17.66 -0.02
N GLN A 111 -14.84 -17.10 -0.57
CA GLN A 111 -15.78 -17.85 -1.41
C GLN A 111 -15.09 -18.42 -2.66
N GLU A 112 -14.27 -17.64 -3.32
CA GLU A 112 -13.53 -18.03 -4.52
C GLU A 112 -12.47 -19.09 -4.18
N GLU A 113 -11.68 -18.86 -3.13
CA GLU A 113 -10.60 -19.75 -2.69
C GLU A 113 -11.10 -21.12 -2.27
N LEU A 114 -12.16 -21.16 -1.43
CA LEU A 114 -12.72 -22.41 -0.93
C LEU A 114 -13.78 -23.02 -1.86
N SER A 115 -14.12 -22.35 -2.97
CA SER A 115 -15.16 -22.75 -3.93
C SER A 115 -16.52 -23.08 -3.26
N ILE A 116 -16.94 -22.23 -2.29
CA ILE A 116 -18.19 -22.37 -1.54
C ILE A 116 -19.10 -21.16 -1.72
N SER A 117 -20.38 -21.31 -1.37
CA SER A 117 -21.33 -20.21 -1.45
C SER A 117 -21.06 -19.13 -0.38
N HIS A 118 -21.46 -17.88 -0.66
CA HIS A 118 -21.38 -16.78 0.30
C HIS A 118 -22.07 -17.08 1.64
N ASN A 119 -23.20 -17.78 1.61
CA ASN A 119 -23.91 -18.17 2.81
C ASN A 119 -23.12 -19.22 3.62
N THR A 120 -22.42 -20.12 2.93
CA THR A 120 -21.53 -21.11 3.56
C THR A 120 -20.33 -20.42 4.22
N VAL A 121 -19.73 -19.40 3.57
CA VAL A 121 -18.67 -18.58 4.18
C VAL A 121 -19.17 -17.96 5.49
N LYS A 122 -20.32 -17.28 5.45
CA LYS A 122 -20.92 -16.67 6.65
C LYS A 122 -21.19 -17.68 7.76
N TYR A 123 -21.65 -18.86 7.40
CA TYR A 123 -21.92 -19.94 8.37
C TYR A 123 -20.63 -20.38 9.08
N HIS A 124 -19.57 -20.70 8.31
CA HIS A 124 -18.30 -21.13 8.90
C HIS A 124 -17.61 -20.01 9.67
N ALA A 125 -17.58 -18.79 9.16
CA ALA A 125 -17.02 -17.64 9.86
C ALA A 125 -17.71 -17.40 11.22
N ARG A 126 -19.05 -17.47 11.26
CA ARG A 126 -19.80 -17.36 12.52
C ARG A 126 -19.44 -18.46 13.51
N ASN A 127 -19.23 -19.68 13.04
CA ASN A 127 -18.83 -20.79 13.91
C ASN A 127 -17.42 -20.60 14.46
N VAL A 128 -16.48 -20.11 13.64
CA VAL A 128 -15.13 -19.75 14.07
C VAL A 128 -15.20 -18.66 15.14
N TYR A 129 -15.89 -17.57 14.88
CA TYR A 129 -16.02 -16.46 15.84
C TYR A 129 -16.63 -16.91 17.16
N ARG A 130 -17.70 -17.71 17.11
CA ARG A 130 -18.34 -18.24 18.32
C ARG A 130 -17.42 -19.13 19.13
N LYS A 131 -16.59 -19.97 18.48
CA LYS A 131 -15.69 -20.90 19.17
C LYS A 131 -14.47 -20.21 19.76
N LEU A 132 -14.06 -19.07 19.16
CA LEU A 132 -12.96 -18.26 19.63
C LEU A 132 -13.38 -17.11 20.55
N ASP A 133 -14.69 -16.97 20.79
CA ASP A 133 -15.30 -15.91 21.60
C ASP A 133 -14.93 -14.50 21.11
N VAL A 134 -14.96 -14.32 19.78
CA VAL A 134 -14.73 -13.03 19.10
C VAL A 134 -15.95 -12.64 18.26
N HIS A 135 -16.14 -11.35 18.00
CA HIS A 135 -17.34 -10.82 17.34
C HIS A 135 -17.08 -10.23 15.96
N SER A 136 -15.80 -10.05 15.62
CA SER A 136 -15.37 -9.45 14.35
C SER A 136 -14.06 -10.05 13.84
N GLN A 137 -13.80 -9.84 12.55
CA GLN A 137 -12.52 -10.24 11.95
C GLN A 137 -11.36 -9.46 12.56
N GLN A 138 -11.57 -8.20 12.94
CA GLN A 138 -10.52 -7.40 13.57
C GLN A 138 -10.17 -7.96 14.96
N GLU A 139 -11.15 -8.29 15.79
CA GLU A 139 -10.91 -8.95 17.08
C GLU A 139 -10.18 -10.28 16.95
N LEU A 140 -10.50 -11.05 15.89
CA LEU A 140 -9.80 -12.28 15.56
C LEU A 140 -8.31 -12.02 15.26
N ILE A 141 -8.02 -11.03 14.42
CA ILE A 141 -6.65 -10.66 14.06
C ILE A 141 -5.89 -10.18 15.30
N ASP A 142 -6.51 -9.36 16.14
CA ASP A 142 -5.92 -8.85 17.38
C ASP A 142 -5.61 -9.99 18.36
N LEU A 143 -6.53 -10.95 18.52
CA LEU A 143 -6.33 -12.13 19.34
C LEU A 143 -5.16 -13.01 18.86
N LEU A 144 -5.02 -13.18 17.55
CA LEU A 144 -3.90 -13.92 16.96
C LEU A 144 -2.58 -13.16 17.11
N ALA A 145 -2.59 -11.85 16.96
CA ALA A 145 -1.41 -11.01 17.13
C ALA A 145 -0.90 -11.01 18.59
N GLU A 146 -1.79 -11.14 19.58
CA GLU A 146 -1.41 -11.27 20.99
C GLU A 146 -0.75 -12.61 21.31
N LYS A 147 -1.07 -13.66 20.51
CA LYS A 147 -0.56 -15.01 20.72
C LYS A 147 0.66 -15.37 19.85
N ALA A 148 0.96 -14.57 18.80
CA ALA A 148 2.06 -14.81 17.87
C ALA A 148 3.40 -14.25 18.38
#